data_b605c412df50b0dad36a93ce02189578
#
_entry.id   b605c412df50b0dad36a93ce02189578
#
_cell.length_a   1.000
_cell.length_b   1.000
_cell.length_c   1.000
_cell.angle_alpha   90.00
_cell.angle_beta   90.00
_cell.angle_gamma   90.00
#
_symmetry.space_group_name_H-M   'P 1'
#
loop_
_entity.id
_entity.type
_entity.pdbx_description
1 polymer ?
#
loop_
_entity_poly.entity_id
_entity_poly.type
_entity_poly.pdbx_seq_one_letter_code
_entity_poly.pdbx_strand_id
1 'polypeptide(L)'
;MKALVVYDSVFGNTEKVAQAMGAALGCEACHVTAVTPEQLAGLDVLIVGSPTQAFQALKPVKAFLKSIPAGSLKGIKVAAFDTRMDVKEVNNAVLTVFAKAFGYAAEPIGKQLVKKGGTQAVLSEGFIVTGEKGPLRDGELERAAEWAKRIL
;
A
#
# COMPACT_ATOMS: atom_id res chain seq x y z
N MET A 1 0.55 -20.66 -4.46
CA MET A 1 0.25 -19.24 -4.70
C MET A 1 1.51 -18.41 -4.49
N LYS A 2 1.83 -17.54 -5.42
CA LYS A 2 2.97 -16.62 -5.31
C LYS A 2 2.46 -15.20 -5.04
N ALA A 3 2.82 -14.63 -3.90
CA ALA A 3 2.40 -13.30 -3.51
C ALA A 3 3.63 -12.43 -3.17
N LEU A 4 3.51 -11.13 -3.30
CA LEU A 4 4.53 -10.15 -2.94
C LEU A 4 3.88 -8.90 -2.38
N VAL A 5 4.43 -8.39 -1.29
CA VAL A 5 4.06 -7.08 -0.74
C VAL A 5 5.23 -6.13 -1.01
N VAL A 6 4.98 -5.05 -1.73
CA VAL A 6 5.98 -4.03 -2.07
C VAL A 6 5.64 -2.75 -1.31
N TYR A 7 6.62 -2.15 -0.69
CA TYR A 7 6.41 -0.95 0.11
C TYR A 7 7.56 0.04 0.03
N ASP A 8 7.29 1.27 0.40
CA ASP A 8 8.28 2.22 0.86
C ASP A 8 7.87 2.71 2.26
N SER A 9 8.81 3.22 3.02
CA SER A 9 8.58 3.65 4.39
C SER A 9 9.58 4.74 4.76
N VAL A 10 9.16 5.70 5.59
CA VAL A 10 10.04 6.76 6.09
C VAL A 10 10.39 6.50 7.55
N PHE A 11 9.39 6.25 8.38
CA PHE A 11 9.57 6.07 9.84
C PHE A 11 9.40 4.62 10.30
N GLY A 12 9.22 3.67 9.38
CA GLY A 12 9.07 2.27 9.69
C GLY A 12 7.64 1.78 9.88
N ASN A 13 6.64 2.64 9.89
CA ASN A 13 5.25 2.24 10.10
C ASN A 13 4.68 1.45 8.92
N THR A 14 4.89 1.93 7.71
CA THR A 14 4.45 1.25 6.49
C THR A 14 5.14 -0.11 6.35
N GLU A 15 6.42 -0.17 6.70
CA GLU A 15 7.18 -1.43 6.72
C GLU A 15 6.57 -2.46 7.65
N LYS A 16 6.21 -2.06 8.87
CA LYS A 16 5.56 -2.96 9.84
C LYS A 16 4.23 -3.49 9.32
N VAL A 17 3.44 -2.63 8.69
CA VAL A 17 2.16 -3.01 8.06
C VAL A 17 2.41 -4.01 6.93
N ALA A 18 3.37 -3.73 6.05
CA ALA A 18 3.73 -4.62 4.96
C ALA A 18 4.21 -5.99 5.46
N GLN A 19 5.02 -6.01 6.51
CA GLN A 19 5.51 -7.25 7.10
C GLN A 19 4.38 -8.09 7.72
N ALA A 20 3.40 -7.44 8.37
CA ALA A 20 2.23 -8.12 8.91
C ALA A 20 1.40 -8.76 7.79
N MET A 21 1.23 -8.06 6.67
CA MET A 21 0.55 -8.60 5.49
C MET A 21 1.30 -9.78 4.89
N GLY A 22 2.62 -9.65 4.73
CA GLY A 22 3.47 -10.72 4.21
C GLY A 22 3.40 -11.98 5.07
N ALA A 23 3.49 -11.81 6.39
CA ALA A 23 3.35 -12.92 7.33
C ALA A 23 1.98 -13.62 7.20
N ALA A 24 0.91 -12.84 7.06
CA ALA A 24 -0.44 -13.38 6.91
C ALA A 24 -0.62 -14.18 5.61
N LEU A 25 0.07 -13.80 4.54
CA LEU A 25 0.01 -14.46 3.24
C LEU A 25 1.11 -15.51 3.04
N GLY A 26 2.05 -15.64 3.98
CA GLY A 26 3.20 -16.53 3.84
C GLY A 26 4.17 -16.09 2.74
N CYS A 27 4.34 -14.78 2.55
CA CYS A 27 5.19 -14.22 1.51
C CYS A 27 6.11 -13.12 2.04
N GLU A 28 7.01 -12.64 1.18
CA GLU A 28 7.91 -11.54 1.51
C GLU A 28 7.23 -10.19 1.43
N ALA A 29 7.68 -9.28 2.30
CA ALA A 29 7.49 -7.85 2.13
C ALA A 29 8.83 -7.27 1.67
N CYS A 30 8.84 -6.62 0.52
CA CYS A 30 10.05 -6.14 -0.14
C CYS A 30 10.02 -4.63 -0.29
N HIS A 31 11.13 -3.97 0.10
CA HIS A 31 11.27 -2.54 -0.14
C HIS A 31 11.23 -2.26 -1.65
N VAL A 32 10.57 -1.20 -2.03
CA VAL A 32 10.32 -0.87 -3.44
C VAL A 32 11.61 -0.79 -4.29
N THR A 33 12.72 -0.36 -3.69
CA THR A 33 14.01 -0.25 -4.38
C THR A 33 14.74 -1.59 -4.54
N ALA A 34 14.29 -2.63 -3.86
CA ALA A 34 14.91 -3.96 -3.89
C ALA A 34 14.12 -4.97 -4.74
N VAL A 35 13.01 -4.56 -5.34
CA VAL A 35 12.20 -5.44 -6.18
C VAL A 35 12.91 -5.74 -7.49
N THR A 36 12.99 -7.04 -7.84
CA THR A 36 13.58 -7.49 -9.11
C THR A 36 12.49 -7.92 -10.10
N PRO A 37 12.76 -7.91 -11.42
CA PRO A 37 11.81 -8.41 -12.39
C PRO A 37 11.39 -9.87 -12.14
N GLU A 38 12.30 -10.70 -11.64
CA GLU A 38 12.03 -12.11 -11.32
C GLU A 38 10.99 -12.25 -10.21
N GLN A 39 11.01 -11.35 -9.24
CA GLN A 39 10.01 -11.35 -8.16
C GLN A 39 8.61 -11.02 -8.67
N LEU A 40 8.50 -10.23 -9.73
CA LEU A 40 7.20 -9.88 -10.33
C LEU A 40 6.70 -10.95 -11.30
N ALA A 41 7.57 -11.83 -11.78
CA ALA A 41 7.18 -12.87 -12.73
C ALA A 41 6.35 -13.96 -12.04
N GLY A 42 5.21 -14.32 -12.65
CA GLY A 42 4.37 -15.41 -12.16
C GLY A 42 3.65 -15.14 -10.86
N LEU A 43 3.46 -13.89 -10.49
CA LEU A 43 2.69 -13.54 -9.29
C LEU A 43 1.21 -13.88 -9.45
N ASP A 44 0.60 -14.32 -8.36
CA ASP A 44 -0.85 -14.43 -8.22
C ASP A 44 -1.43 -13.19 -7.52
N VAL A 45 -0.67 -12.61 -6.59
CA VAL A 45 -1.08 -11.45 -5.78
C VAL A 45 0.06 -10.44 -5.67
N LEU A 46 -0.24 -9.18 -5.91
CA LEU A 46 0.67 -8.06 -5.69
C LEU A 46 -0.01 -6.99 -4.84
N ILE A 47 0.57 -6.70 -3.69
CA ILE A 47 0.13 -5.62 -2.80
C ILE A 47 1.21 -4.54 -2.82
N VAL A 48 0.80 -3.28 -2.98
CA VAL A 48 1.72 -2.14 -2.98
C VAL A 48 1.25 -1.10 -1.96
N GLY A 49 2.19 -0.61 -1.16
CA GLY A 49 1.90 0.37 -0.13
C GLY A 49 2.94 1.47 0.01
N SER A 50 2.49 2.60 0.52
CA SER A 50 3.31 3.79 0.77
C SER A 50 2.73 4.58 1.95
N PRO A 51 3.56 5.29 2.72
CA PRO A 51 3.00 6.31 3.58
C PRO A 51 2.40 7.43 2.72
N THR A 52 1.34 8.07 3.21
CA THR A 52 0.79 9.26 2.59
C THR A 52 1.58 10.47 3.08
N GLN A 53 2.24 11.17 2.16
CA GLN A 53 2.89 12.45 2.43
C GLN A 53 2.35 13.49 1.45
N ALA A 54 1.91 14.64 1.97
CA ALA A 54 1.27 15.67 1.16
C ALA A 54 0.16 15.09 0.27
N PHE A 55 -0.64 14.17 0.82
CA PHE A 55 -1.75 13.47 0.14
C PHE A 55 -1.32 12.58 -1.04
N GLN A 56 -0.05 12.20 -1.09
CA GLN A 56 0.51 11.41 -2.20
C GLN A 56 1.38 10.27 -1.69
N ALA A 57 1.58 9.28 -2.57
CA ALA A 57 2.58 8.25 -2.38
C ALA A 57 3.99 8.84 -2.48
N LEU A 58 4.96 8.18 -1.87
CA LEU A 58 6.38 8.54 -2.01
C LEU A 58 6.85 8.36 -3.46
N LYS A 59 7.80 9.19 -3.87
CA LYS A 59 8.35 9.17 -5.24
C LYS A 59 8.86 7.80 -5.69
N PRO A 60 9.60 7.03 -4.86
CA PRO A 60 10.05 5.70 -5.29
C PRO A 60 8.90 4.74 -5.61
N VAL A 61 7.77 4.83 -4.90
CA VAL A 61 6.59 4.03 -5.19
C VAL A 61 5.98 4.45 -6.52
N LYS A 62 5.85 5.74 -6.78
CA LYS A 62 5.36 6.25 -8.07
C LYS A 62 6.26 5.80 -9.23
N ALA A 63 7.58 5.85 -9.05
CA ALA A 63 8.54 5.40 -10.05
C ALA A 63 8.42 3.89 -10.32
N PHE A 64 8.25 3.11 -9.27
CA PHE A 64 8.03 1.67 -9.38
C PHE A 64 6.77 1.36 -10.21
N LEU A 65 5.65 1.99 -9.87
CA LEU A 65 4.38 1.81 -10.60
C LEU A 65 4.52 2.18 -12.07
N LYS A 66 5.22 3.27 -12.35
CA LYS A 66 5.46 3.75 -13.72
C LYS A 66 6.33 2.77 -14.50
N SER A 67 7.27 2.09 -13.84
CA SER A 67 8.17 1.12 -14.47
C SER A 67 7.49 -0.18 -14.88
N ILE A 68 6.34 -0.50 -14.32
CA ILE A 68 5.61 -1.71 -14.65
C ILE A 68 5.05 -1.58 -16.08
N PRO A 69 5.39 -2.51 -17.00
CA PRO A 69 4.87 -2.43 -18.36
C PRO A 69 3.34 -2.57 -18.40
N ALA A 70 2.72 -1.82 -19.31
CA ALA A 70 1.27 -1.91 -19.50
C ALA A 70 0.86 -3.35 -19.85
N GLY A 71 -0.19 -3.84 -19.18
CA GLY A 71 -0.72 -5.19 -19.39
C GLY A 71 0.05 -6.30 -18.68
N SER A 72 1.21 -6.01 -18.08
CA SER A 72 2.04 -7.05 -17.45
C SER A 72 1.43 -7.64 -16.17
N LEU A 73 0.45 -6.98 -15.56
CA LEU A 73 -0.24 -7.48 -14.38
C LEU A 73 -1.52 -8.26 -14.70
N LYS A 74 -1.77 -8.55 -15.97
CA LYS A 74 -2.95 -9.32 -16.37
C LYS A 74 -2.97 -10.68 -15.67
N GLY A 75 -4.11 -11.00 -15.04
CA GLY A 75 -4.28 -12.24 -14.29
C GLY A 75 -3.78 -12.19 -12.86
N ILE A 76 -3.22 -11.06 -12.43
CA ILE A 76 -2.73 -10.86 -11.07
C ILE A 76 -3.76 -10.10 -10.25
N LYS A 77 -4.09 -10.60 -9.07
CA LYS A 77 -4.89 -9.86 -8.09
C LYS A 77 -4.04 -8.77 -7.48
N VAL A 78 -4.53 -7.55 -7.47
CA VAL A 78 -3.80 -6.39 -6.95
C VAL A 78 -4.57 -5.72 -5.82
N ALA A 79 -3.83 -5.12 -4.89
CA ALA A 79 -4.39 -4.30 -3.82
C ALA A 79 -3.39 -3.23 -3.42
N ALA A 80 -3.90 -2.14 -2.89
CA ALA A 80 -3.10 -1.01 -2.46
C ALA A 80 -3.44 -0.60 -1.04
N PHE A 81 -2.44 -0.14 -0.30
CA PHE A 81 -2.62 0.39 1.03
C PHE A 81 -1.74 1.62 1.26
N ASP A 82 -2.08 2.37 2.27
CA ASP A 82 -1.21 3.41 2.78
C ASP A 82 -1.19 3.42 4.31
N THR A 83 -0.25 4.17 4.86
CA THR A 83 -0.31 4.59 6.25
C THR A 83 -0.58 6.09 6.27
N ARG A 84 -1.46 6.52 7.16
CA ARG A 84 -1.94 7.90 7.21
C ARG A 84 -2.26 8.33 8.64
N MET A 85 -2.21 9.62 8.87
CA MET A 85 -2.81 10.19 10.06
C MET A 85 -4.31 10.32 9.84
N ASP A 86 -5.11 10.04 10.88
CA ASP A 86 -6.54 10.33 10.82
C ASP A 86 -6.74 11.83 10.94
N VAL A 87 -7.18 12.48 9.88
CA VAL A 87 -7.38 13.94 9.88
C VAL A 87 -8.43 14.38 10.88
N LYS A 88 -9.36 13.50 11.26
CA LYS A 88 -10.35 13.79 12.31
C LYS A 88 -9.69 13.87 13.69
N GLU A 89 -8.70 13.02 13.95
CA GLU A 89 -7.93 13.03 15.20
C GLU A 89 -7.01 14.25 15.29
N VAL A 90 -6.51 14.75 14.16
CA VAL A 90 -5.69 15.96 14.10
C VAL A 90 -6.55 17.21 14.36
N ASN A 91 -7.87 17.09 14.20
CA ASN A 91 -8.83 18.18 14.42
C ASN A 91 -8.47 19.46 13.65
N ASN A 92 -8.07 19.30 12.39
CA ASN A 92 -7.68 20.41 11.53
C ASN A 92 -8.63 20.47 10.33
N ALA A 93 -9.49 21.49 10.29
CA ALA A 93 -10.48 21.66 9.23
C ALA A 93 -9.84 21.79 7.84
N VAL A 94 -8.69 22.44 7.74
CA VAL A 94 -7.98 22.61 6.46
C VAL A 94 -7.49 21.27 5.95
N LEU A 95 -6.85 20.46 6.80
CA LEU A 95 -6.40 19.12 6.43
C LEU A 95 -7.57 18.21 6.05
N THR A 96 -8.70 18.33 6.72
CA THR A 96 -9.91 17.56 6.39
C THR A 96 -10.41 17.90 4.99
N VAL A 97 -10.45 19.19 4.65
CA VAL A 97 -10.86 19.65 3.32
C VAL A 97 -9.89 19.13 2.26
N PHE A 98 -8.59 19.24 2.47
CA PHE A 98 -7.58 18.73 1.54
C PHE A 98 -7.66 17.21 1.39
N ALA A 99 -7.86 16.48 2.48
CA ALA A 99 -8.01 15.02 2.41
C ALA A 99 -9.23 14.60 1.58
N LYS A 100 -10.34 15.32 1.69
CA LYS A 100 -11.54 15.08 0.87
C LYS A 100 -11.30 15.42 -0.60
N ALA A 101 -10.53 16.49 -0.88
CA ALA A 101 -10.27 16.94 -2.25
C ALA A 101 -9.23 16.07 -2.96
N PHE A 102 -8.13 15.70 -2.28
CA PHE A 102 -6.98 15.03 -2.89
C PHE A 102 -6.84 13.55 -2.50
N GLY A 103 -7.52 13.12 -1.43
CA GLY A 103 -7.47 11.74 -0.97
C GLY A 103 -6.16 11.36 -0.31
N TYR A 104 -5.82 10.08 -0.40
CA TYR A 104 -4.63 9.50 0.20
C TYR A 104 -3.88 8.66 -0.82
N ALA A 105 -2.71 8.15 -0.44
CA ALA A 105 -1.81 7.45 -1.38
C ALA A 105 -2.40 6.15 -1.94
N ALA A 106 -3.19 5.41 -1.17
CA ALA A 106 -3.65 4.07 -1.57
C ALA A 106 -4.51 4.07 -2.84
N GLU A 107 -5.45 5.02 -2.98
CA GLU A 107 -6.34 5.06 -4.14
C GLU A 107 -5.59 5.24 -5.47
N PRO A 108 -4.69 6.22 -5.62
CA PRO A 108 -3.91 6.35 -6.85
C PRO A 108 -3.01 5.14 -7.14
N ILE A 109 -2.44 4.51 -6.11
CA ILE A 109 -1.66 3.28 -6.27
C ILE A 109 -2.54 2.18 -6.87
N GLY A 110 -3.71 1.97 -6.29
CA GLY A 110 -4.65 0.95 -6.78
C GLY A 110 -5.07 1.19 -8.21
N LYS A 111 -5.36 2.43 -8.58
CA LYS A 111 -5.72 2.81 -9.95
C LYS A 111 -4.58 2.50 -10.94
N GLN A 112 -3.33 2.77 -10.56
CA GLN A 112 -2.18 2.48 -11.41
C GLN A 112 -1.99 0.96 -11.59
N LEU A 113 -2.17 0.17 -10.55
CA LEU A 113 -2.08 -1.29 -10.65
C LEU A 113 -3.13 -1.86 -11.60
N VAL A 114 -4.36 -1.38 -11.52
CA VAL A 114 -5.44 -1.76 -12.44
C VAL A 114 -5.13 -1.32 -13.87
N LYS A 115 -4.61 -0.12 -14.04
CA LYS A 115 -4.20 0.41 -15.36
C LYS A 115 -3.12 -0.46 -16.00
N LYS A 116 -2.27 -1.10 -15.21
CA LYS A 116 -1.22 -2.01 -15.70
C LYS A 116 -1.73 -3.44 -15.96
N GLY A 117 -3.02 -3.67 -15.79
CA GLY A 117 -3.68 -4.93 -16.11
C GLY A 117 -4.17 -5.73 -14.91
N GLY A 118 -3.82 -5.33 -13.70
CA GLY A 118 -4.20 -6.03 -12.48
C GLY A 118 -5.70 -6.00 -12.20
N THR A 119 -6.19 -7.02 -11.52
CA THR A 119 -7.58 -7.10 -11.07
C THR A 119 -7.63 -6.72 -9.59
N GLN A 120 -8.37 -5.65 -9.29
CA GLN A 120 -8.53 -5.21 -7.89
C GLN A 120 -9.28 -6.27 -7.08
N ALA A 121 -8.61 -6.82 -6.07
CA ALA A 121 -9.16 -7.90 -5.26
C ALA A 121 -9.97 -7.39 -4.06
N VAL A 122 -9.53 -6.26 -3.47
CA VAL A 122 -10.18 -5.59 -2.34
C VAL A 122 -10.06 -4.09 -2.52
N LEU A 123 -10.92 -3.33 -1.85
CA LEU A 123 -10.81 -1.87 -1.84
C LEU A 123 -9.50 -1.45 -1.17
N SER A 124 -8.92 -0.37 -1.67
CA SER A 124 -7.74 0.24 -1.08
C SER A 124 -8.00 0.61 0.38
N GLU A 125 -6.99 0.46 1.23
CA GLU A 125 -7.14 0.64 2.67
C GLU A 125 -6.04 1.55 3.24
N GLY A 126 -6.38 2.32 4.26
CA GLY A 126 -5.43 3.11 5.01
C GLY A 126 -5.29 2.62 6.44
N PHE A 127 -4.06 2.55 6.92
CA PHE A 127 -3.72 2.14 8.28
C PHE A 127 -3.24 3.35 9.07
N ILE A 128 -3.75 3.53 10.26
CA ILE A 128 -3.65 4.79 10.99
C ILE A 128 -2.38 4.86 11.84
N VAL A 129 -1.64 5.95 11.70
CA VAL A 129 -0.55 6.32 12.60
C VAL A 129 -1.05 7.43 13.54
N THR A 130 -0.57 7.43 14.78
CA THR A 130 -1.03 8.36 15.81
C THR A 130 -0.31 9.70 15.79
N GLY A 131 0.70 9.85 14.95
CA GLY A 131 1.44 11.08 14.73
C GLY A 131 2.28 10.94 13.47
N GLU A 132 2.98 12.01 13.06
CA GLU A 132 3.80 12.01 11.84
C GLU A 132 4.78 10.83 11.79
N LYS A 133 5.47 10.56 12.90
CA LYS A 133 6.46 9.48 13.01
C LYS A 133 5.89 8.17 13.56
N GLY A 134 4.61 8.14 13.86
CA GLY A 134 3.97 7.01 14.50
C GLY A 134 3.78 7.21 16.00
N PRO A 135 3.55 6.14 16.76
CA PRO A 135 3.44 4.76 16.28
C PRO A 135 2.11 4.50 15.54
N LEU A 136 1.97 3.28 15.02
CA LEU A 136 0.69 2.81 14.51
C LEU A 136 -0.34 2.77 15.63
N ARG A 137 -1.60 3.06 15.31
CA ARG A 137 -2.71 2.91 16.24
C ARG A 137 -2.82 1.45 16.69
N ASP A 138 -3.22 1.22 17.93
CA ASP A 138 -3.42 -0.13 18.47
C ASP A 138 -4.39 -0.92 17.57
N GLY A 139 -4.04 -2.18 17.27
CA GLY A 139 -4.84 -3.07 16.45
C GLY A 139 -4.61 -2.96 14.95
N GLU A 140 -3.80 -2.03 14.48
CA GLU A 140 -3.60 -1.83 13.03
C GLU A 140 -2.83 -2.98 12.37
N LEU A 141 -1.88 -3.61 13.06
CA LEU A 141 -1.15 -4.76 12.48
C LEU A 141 -2.07 -5.96 12.32
N GLU A 142 -2.94 -6.22 13.27
CA GLU A 142 -3.95 -7.28 13.18
C GLU A 142 -4.96 -6.97 12.07
N ARG A 143 -5.37 -5.71 11.94
CA ARG A 143 -6.27 -5.27 10.88
C ARG A 143 -5.63 -5.41 9.50
N ALA A 144 -4.33 -5.13 9.39
CA ALA A 144 -3.57 -5.31 8.15
C ALA A 144 -3.52 -6.79 7.74
N ALA A 145 -3.23 -7.67 8.68
CA ALA A 145 -3.21 -9.11 8.43
C ALA A 145 -4.58 -9.62 7.94
N GLU A 146 -5.66 -9.21 8.59
CA GLU A 146 -7.02 -9.59 8.21
C GLU A 146 -7.41 -9.04 6.83
N TRP A 147 -7.04 -7.79 6.54
CA TRP A 147 -7.29 -7.19 5.23
C TRP A 147 -6.57 -7.96 4.12
N ALA A 148 -5.29 -8.31 4.34
CA ALA A 148 -4.51 -9.06 3.36
C ALA A 148 -5.14 -10.44 3.06
N LYS A 149 -5.63 -11.13 4.08
CA LYS A 149 -6.28 -12.43 3.92
C LYS A 149 -7.52 -12.36 3.04
N ARG A 150 -8.21 -11.23 2.99
CA ARG A 150 -9.40 -11.05 2.14
C ARG A 150 -9.08 -11.04 0.65
N ILE A 151 -7.80 -10.90 0.29
CA ILE A 151 -7.36 -10.92 -1.11
C ILE A 151 -7.36 -12.36 -1.65
N LEU A 152 -7.18 -13.35 -0.78
CA LEU A 152 -7.20 -14.75 -1.15
C LEU A 152 -8.62 -15.20 -1.45
#